data_e3ea96509d5ab0ded76dfbaab8be3138
#
_entry.id   e3ea96509d5ab0ded76dfbaab8be3138
#
_cell.length_a   1.000
_cell.length_b   1.000
_cell.length_c   1.000
_cell.angle_alpha   90.00
_cell.angle_beta   90.00
_cell.angle_gamma   90.00
#
_symmetry.space_group_name_H-M   'P 1'
#
loop_
_entity.id
_entity.type
_entity.pdbx_description
1 polymer ?
#
loop_
_entity_poly.entity_id
_entity_poly.type
_entity_poly.pdbx_seq_one_letter_code
_entity_poly.pdbx_strand_id
1 'polypeptide(L)'
;HEVTFLEGIFVLYYLFFSPKETKQQRTRNWVLAGCSFFFVLAGMKRILLPALVVSAFYIWVLRRSHAKEKLIMLTGAAWVTLFWVYLYLVHTGAISRILNAVGINMMGRDYIWSLAKPYYQFSPTFIGLGFEAVDAMVTRFYEIGLIDVAYPLHNDILKVFVELGFPGLCFWCAFLYLILPWFWIKRYGPEAGILYFAILNPLSMTYLTDNTAFYFWCTMGLRMIPLAVCCFAKPTKDPAVPKQTWQPPSAQEVQRRIRAQYREKGRSS
;
A
#
# COMPACT_ATOMS: atom_id res chain seq x y z
N HIS A 1 3.93 -10.22 -16.69
CA HIS A 1 4.11 -8.79 -16.41
C HIS A 1 3.83 -8.41 -14.94
N GLU A 2 2.81 -9.00 -14.30
CA GLU A 2 2.44 -8.66 -12.91
C GLU A 2 3.52 -9.04 -11.89
N VAL A 3 4.16 -10.20 -12.05
CA VAL A 3 5.21 -10.70 -11.16
C VAL A 3 6.41 -9.74 -11.10
N THR A 4 6.66 -8.96 -12.16
CA THR A 4 7.76 -7.99 -12.24
C THR A 4 7.70 -6.95 -11.10
N PHE A 5 6.49 -6.51 -10.73
CA PHE A 5 6.32 -5.55 -9.62
C PHE A 5 6.65 -6.18 -8.27
N LEU A 6 6.30 -7.46 -8.08
CA LEU A 6 6.64 -8.21 -6.87
C LEU A 6 8.17 -8.39 -6.76
N GLU A 7 8.85 -8.69 -7.86
CA GLU A 7 10.31 -8.78 -7.90
C GLU A 7 10.98 -7.45 -7.53
N GLY A 8 10.41 -6.32 -7.97
CA GLY A 8 10.88 -5.00 -7.52
C GLY A 8 10.81 -4.81 -6.00
N ILE A 9 9.74 -5.30 -5.36
CA ILE A 9 9.61 -5.29 -3.90
C ILE A 9 10.70 -6.17 -3.26
N PHE A 10 10.98 -7.35 -3.81
CA PHE A 10 12.05 -8.22 -3.31
C PHE A 10 13.43 -7.59 -3.44
N VAL A 11 13.73 -6.86 -4.51
CA VAL A 11 14.98 -6.08 -4.62
C VAL A 11 15.15 -5.17 -3.41
N LEU A 12 14.15 -4.35 -3.10
CA LEU A 12 14.19 -3.43 -1.95
C LEU A 12 14.31 -4.18 -0.62
N TYR A 13 13.57 -5.28 -0.46
CA TYR A 13 13.61 -6.09 0.75
C TYR A 13 15.03 -6.67 0.99
N TYR A 14 15.62 -7.33 0.02
CA TYR A 14 16.93 -7.94 0.17
C TYR A 14 18.04 -6.91 0.34
N LEU A 15 17.95 -5.76 -0.32
CA LEU A 15 18.93 -4.69 -0.19
C LEU A 15 18.86 -3.96 1.16
N PHE A 16 17.66 -3.77 1.73
CA PHE A 16 17.50 -2.87 2.87
C PHE A 16 16.99 -3.53 4.14
N PHE A 17 16.17 -4.56 4.08
CA PHE A 17 15.44 -5.09 5.26
C PHE A 17 15.85 -6.49 5.67
N SER A 18 16.36 -7.31 4.76
CA SER A 18 16.78 -8.67 5.08
C SER A 18 17.97 -8.69 6.06
N PRO A 19 18.03 -9.64 7.01
CA PRO A 19 19.14 -9.76 7.96
C PRO A 19 20.51 -9.86 7.29
N LYS A 20 21.53 -9.19 7.85
CA LYS A 20 22.91 -9.09 7.31
C LYS A 20 23.97 -9.33 8.37
N GLU A 21 23.68 -10.12 9.38
CA GLU A 21 24.56 -10.37 10.52
C GLU A 21 25.79 -11.17 10.11
N THR A 22 25.63 -12.18 9.25
CA THR A 22 26.71 -13.03 8.78
C THR A 22 27.14 -12.71 7.34
N LYS A 23 28.39 -13.07 6.99
CA LYS A 23 28.88 -12.96 5.60
C LYS A 23 28.01 -13.76 4.63
N GLN A 24 27.60 -14.97 5.03
CA GLN A 24 26.74 -15.82 4.21
C GLN A 24 25.37 -15.17 3.94
N GLN A 25 24.73 -14.56 4.96
CA GLN A 25 23.47 -13.83 4.78
C GLN A 25 23.63 -12.65 3.83
N ARG A 26 24.72 -11.88 3.96
CA ARG A 26 24.99 -10.75 3.04
C ARG A 26 25.14 -11.23 1.59
N THR A 27 25.95 -12.27 1.36
CA THR A 27 26.14 -12.84 0.02
C THR A 27 24.81 -13.34 -0.54
N ARG A 28 24.06 -14.13 0.24
CA ARG A 28 22.73 -14.59 -0.17
C ARG A 28 21.80 -13.44 -0.57
N ASN A 29 21.73 -12.38 0.24
CA ASN A 29 20.87 -11.23 -0.03
C ASN A 29 21.27 -10.49 -1.31
N TRP A 30 22.57 -10.34 -1.57
CA TRP A 30 23.04 -9.77 -2.84
C TRP A 30 22.68 -10.64 -4.05
N VAL A 31 22.84 -11.95 -3.93
CA VAL A 31 22.44 -12.89 -5.00
C VAL A 31 20.94 -12.79 -5.26
N LEU A 32 20.12 -12.86 -4.21
CA LEU A 32 18.66 -12.79 -4.36
C LEU A 32 18.21 -11.43 -4.89
N ALA A 33 18.77 -10.32 -4.44
CA ALA A 33 18.51 -9.00 -5.00
C ALA A 33 18.90 -8.91 -6.48
N GLY A 34 20.04 -9.49 -6.87
CA GLY A 34 20.49 -9.54 -8.26
C GLY A 34 19.57 -10.37 -9.14
N CYS A 35 19.14 -11.54 -8.67
CA CYS A 35 18.16 -12.38 -9.37
C CYS A 35 16.82 -11.64 -9.57
N SER A 36 16.28 -11.05 -8.50
CA SER A 36 15.04 -10.28 -8.59
C SER A 36 15.18 -9.06 -9.51
N PHE A 37 16.32 -8.38 -9.47
CA PHE A 37 16.58 -7.25 -10.37
C PHE A 37 16.67 -7.69 -11.84
N PHE A 38 17.27 -8.85 -12.11
CA PHE A 38 17.25 -9.44 -13.46
C PHE A 38 15.83 -9.65 -13.96
N PHE A 39 14.92 -10.19 -13.15
CA PHE A 39 13.51 -10.35 -13.53
C PHE A 39 12.78 -9.01 -13.69
N VAL A 40 13.15 -7.97 -12.93
CA VAL A 40 12.65 -6.60 -13.15
C VAL A 40 13.03 -6.10 -14.54
N LEU A 41 14.29 -6.30 -14.96
CA LEU A 41 14.74 -5.91 -16.30
C LEU A 41 14.06 -6.73 -17.39
N ALA A 42 14.01 -8.07 -17.23
CA ALA A 42 13.35 -8.98 -18.17
C ALA A 42 11.86 -8.69 -18.36
N GLY A 43 11.19 -8.21 -17.32
CA GLY A 43 9.76 -7.85 -17.36
C GLY A 43 9.44 -6.57 -18.12
N MET A 44 10.44 -5.78 -18.55
CA MET A 44 10.32 -4.58 -19.42
C MET A 44 9.35 -3.50 -18.91
N LYS A 45 9.05 -3.47 -17.60
CA LYS A 45 8.19 -2.45 -16.98
C LYS A 45 9.02 -1.20 -16.65
N ARG A 46 9.13 -0.30 -17.62
CA ARG A 46 10.00 0.90 -17.55
C ARG A 46 9.75 1.78 -16.32
N ILE A 47 8.50 1.92 -15.88
CA ILE A 47 8.13 2.73 -14.72
C ILE A 47 8.69 2.18 -13.40
N LEU A 48 8.93 0.87 -13.31
CA LEU A 48 9.41 0.24 -12.08
C LEU A 48 10.84 0.65 -11.74
N LEU A 49 11.72 0.87 -12.72
CA LEU A 49 13.11 1.26 -12.48
C LEU A 49 13.21 2.61 -11.73
N PRO A 50 12.63 3.73 -12.24
CA PRO A 50 12.63 4.97 -11.49
C PRO A 50 11.91 4.85 -10.15
N ALA A 51 10.84 4.05 -10.05
CA ALA A 51 10.14 3.81 -8.81
C ALA A 51 11.04 3.13 -7.75
N LEU A 52 11.86 2.17 -8.13
CA LEU A 52 12.83 1.53 -7.24
C LEU A 52 13.92 2.50 -6.78
N VAL A 53 14.44 3.34 -7.69
CA VAL A 53 15.45 4.35 -7.36
C VAL A 53 14.90 5.36 -6.35
N VAL A 54 13.70 5.89 -6.59
CA VAL A 54 13.02 6.81 -5.67
C VAL A 54 12.79 6.15 -4.31
N SER A 55 12.34 4.89 -4.28
CA SER A 55 12.10 4.16 -3.04
C SER A 55 13.40 3.87 -2.28
N ALA A 56 14.47 3.50 -2.97
CA ALA A 56 15.79 3.29 -2.36
C ALA A 56 16.34 4.58 -1.74
N PHE A 57 16.22 5.71 -2.46
CA PHE A 57 16.60 7.03 -1.96
C PHE A 57 15.76 7.44 -0.74
N TYR A 58 14.45 7.21 -0.78
CA TYR A 58 13.54 7.46 0.33
C TYR A 58 13.94 6.66 1.58
N ILE A 59 14.22 5.36 1.46
CA ILE A 59 14.70 4.53 2.56
C ILE A 59 16.01 5.09 3.15
N TRP A 60 16.94 5.50 2.28
CA TRP A 60 18.22 6.06 2.69
C TRP A 60 18.05 7.37 3.47
N VAL A 61 17.19 8.28 3.02
CA VAL A 61 16.88 9.55 3.70
C VAL A 61 16.25 9.28 5.07
N LEU A 62 15.22 8.42 5.13
CA LEU A 62 14.51 8.13 6.38
C LEU A 62 15.41 7.49 7.43
N ARG A 63 16.29 6.58 7.03
CA ARG A 63 17.20 5.93 8.00
C ARG A 63 18.20 6.89 8.62
N ARG A 64 18.54 7.99 7.93
CA ARG A 64 19.41 9.04 8.44
C ARG A 64 18.69 10.13 9.21
N SER A 65 17.39 10.25 9.06
CA SER A 65 16.60 11.28 9.73
C SER A 65 16.35 10.96 11.20
N HIS A 66 16.39 11.99 12.03
CA HIS A 66 15.92 11.93 13.42
C HIS A 66 14.39 12.03 13.53
N ALA A 67 13.71 12.59 12.51
CA ALA A 67 12.27 12.80 12.47
C ALA A 67 11.53 11.75 11.60
N LYS A 68 11.91 10.47 11.69
CA LYS A 68 11.41 9.39 10.84
C LYS A 68 9.89 9.33 10.77
N GLU A 69 9.21 9.34 11.92
CA GLU A 69 7.74 9.24 12.00
C GLU A 69 7.05 10.40 11.27
N LYS A 70 7.52 11.63 11.49
CA LYS A 70 6.97 12.83 10.82
C LYS A 70 7.16 12.75 9.31
N LEU A 71 8.34 12.33 8.84
CA LEU A 71 8.62 12.21 7.41
C LEU A 71 7.79 11.10 6.75
N ILE A 72 7.58 9.98 7.43
CA ILE A 72 6.71 8.90 6.94
C ILE A 72 5.28 9.42 6.76
N MET A 73 4.74 10.11 7.77
CA MET A 73 3.39 10.66 7.69
C MET A 73 3.27 11.77 6.64
N LEU A 74 4.31 12.61 6.50
CA LEU A 74 4.37 13.63 5.44
C LEU A 74 4.39 12.99 4.05
N THR A 75 5.11 11.88 3.87
CA THR A 75 5.10 11.14 2.60
C THR A 75 3.72 10.61 2.27
N GLY A 76 2.99 10.08 3.26
CA GLY A 76 1.60 9.66 3.07
C GLY A 76 0.70 10.82 2.63
N ALA A 77 0.79 11.95 3.32
CA ALA A 77 0.04 13.15 2.95
C ALA A 77 0.42 13.67 1.55
N ALA A 78 1.70 13.62 1.19
CA ALA A 78 2.17 14.02 -0.13
C ALA A 78 1.58 13.13 -1.24
N TRP A 79 1.54 11.80 -1.05
CA TRP A 79 0.89 10.88 -1.99
C TRP A 79 -0.60 11.16 -2.14
N VAL A 80 -1.32 11.36 -1.04
CA VAL A 80 -2.75 11.72 -1.09
C VAL A 80 -2.97 12.99 -1.90
N THR A 81 -2.18 14.04 -1.63
CA THR A 81 -2.25 15.30 -2.38
C THR A 81 -1.92 15.09 -3.86
N LEU A 82 -0.86 14.32 -4.16
CA LEU A 82 -0.45 14.04 -5.54
C LEU A 82 -1.54 13.30 -6.32
N PHE A 83 -2.24 12.33 -5.72
CA PHE A 83 -3.34 11.62 -6.39
C PHE A 83 -4.51 12.53 -6.73
N TRP A 84 -4.88 13.46 -5.85
CA TRP A 84 -5.93 14.43 -6.13
C TRP A 84 -5.53 15.41 -7.22
N VAL A 85 -4.31 15.92 -7.18
CA VAL A 85 -3.78 16.79 -8.25
C VAL A 85 -3.72 16.04 -9.56
N TYR A 86 -3.20 14.81 -9.56
CA TYR A 86 -3.13 13.97 -10.75
C TYR A 86 -4.53 13.68 -11.34
N LEU A 87 -5.49 13.30 -10.51
CA LEU A 87 -6.87 13.04 -10.95
C LEU A 87 -7.51 14.31 -11.56
N TYR A 88 -7.27 15.49 -10.96
CA TYR A 88 -7.70 16.77 -11.54
C TYR A 88 -7.05 17.02 -12.91
N LEU A 89 -5.75 16.77 -13.06
CA LEU A 89 -5.05 16.91 -14.33
C LEU A 89 -5.54 15.92 -15.39
N VAL A 90 -5.90 14.68 -15.01
CA VAL A 90 -6.55 13.71 -15.89
C VAL A 90 -7.93 14.20 -16.32
N HIS A 91 -8.76 14.63 -15.36
CA HIS A 91 -10.12 15.14 -15.63
C HIS A 91 -10.13 16.33 -16.59
N THR A 92 -9.19 17.26 -16.45
CA THR A 92 -9.06 18.44 -17.32
C THR A 92 -8.34 18.15 -18.65
N GLY A 93 -7.78 16.96 -18.83
CA GLY A 93 -6.91 16.60 -19.97
C GLY A 93 -5.55 17.31 -19.95
N ALA A 94 -5.20 17.99 -18.86
CA ALA A 94 -3.92 18.70 -18.76
C ALA A 94 -2.73 17.75 -18.73
N ILE A 95 -2.89 16.55 -18.13
CA ILE A 95 -1.82 15.55 -18.09
C ILE A 95 -1.41 15.11 -19.49
N SER A 96 -2.36 14.88 -20.40
CA SER A 96 -2.07 14.48 -21.80
C SER A 96 -1.32 15.60 -22.54
N ARG A 97 -1.70 16.85 -22.33
CA ARG A 97 -0.99 18.01 -22.92
C ARG A 97 0.45 18.10 -22.41
N ILE A 98 0.66 17.93 -21.10
CA ILE A 98 2.00 17.98 -20.48
C ILE A 98 2.86 16.84 -21.02
N LEU A 99 2.36 15.61 -21.02
CA LEU A 99 3.12 14.45 -21.47
C LEU A 99 3.45 14.52 -22.98
N ASN A 100 2.51 14.97 -23.80
CA ASN A 100 2.75 15.19 -25.24
C ASN A 100 3.79 16.30 -25.49
N ALA A 101 3.78 17.36 -24.69
CA ALA A 101 4.76 18.46 -24.80
C ALA A 101 6.20 18.00 -24.51
N VAL A 102 6.39 16.98 -23.65
CA VAL A 102 7.71 16.38 -23.37
C VAL A 102 7.99 15.13 -24.21
N GLY A 103 7.17 14.85 -25.23
CA GLY A 103 7.37 13.73 -26.17
C GLY A 103 7.06 12.35 -25.61
N ILE A 104 6.31 12.24 -24.49
CA ILE A 104 5.91 10.96 -23.91
C ILE A 104 4.64 10.47 -24.60
N ASN A 105 4.75 9.34 -25.31
CA ASN A 105 3.61 8.68 -25.94
C ASN A 105 2.71 8.01 -24.91
N MET A 106 1.45 8.43 -24.84
CA MET A 106 0.41 7.89 -23.95
C MET A 106 -0.13 6.53 -24.38
N MET A 107 0.23 6.03 -25.57
CA MET A 107 -0.20 4.72 -26.10
C MET A 107 -1.73 4.55 -26.10
N GLY A 108 -2.49 5.61 -26.44
CA GLY A 108 -3.96 5.61 -26.51
C GLY A 108 -4.69 5.70 -25.18
N ARG A 109 -3.98 5.81 -24.04
CA ARG A 109 -4.61 5.93 -22.72
C ARG A 109 -5.44 7.19 -22.56
N ASP A 110 -4.97 8.31 -23.09
CA ASP A 110 -5.68 9.59 -23.11
C ASP A 110 -7.02 9.48 -23.85
N TYR A 111 -7.08 8.70 -24.92
CA TYR A 111 -8.32 8.43 -25.63
C TYR A 111 -9.32 7.66 -24.76
N ILE A 112 -8.89 6.55 -24.11
CA ILE A 112 -9.77 5.77 -23.22
C ILE A 112 -10.24 6.63 -22.02
N TRP A 113 -9.36 7.45 -21.44
CA TRP A 113 -9.74 8.36 -20.34
C TRP A 113 -10.77 9.41 -20.81
N SER A 114 -10.65 9.88 -22.06
CA SER A 114 -11.63 10.82 -22.64
C SER A 114 -13.01 10.17 -22.83
N LEU A 115 -13.04 8.89 -23.23
CA LEU A 115 -14.27 8.10 -23.33
C LEU A 115 -14.92 7.85 -21.97
N ALA A 116 -14.11 7.69 -20.92
CA ALA A 116 -14.62 7.51 -19.55
C ALA A 116 -15.17 8.80 -18.92
N LYS A 117 -14.72 9.98 -19.38
CA LYS A 117 -15.05 11.28 -18.78
C LYS A 117 -16.56 11.56 -18.65
N PRO A 118 -17.46 11.22 -19.59
CA PRO A 118 -18.90 11.45 -19.46
C PRO A 118 -19.57 10.65 -18.34
N TYR A 119 -18.90 9.60 -17.84
CA TYR A 119 -19.51 8.67 -16.87
C TYR A 119 -19.23 9.06 -15.41
N TYR A 120 -18.40 10.07 -15.14
CA TYR A 120 -18.12 10.53 -13.78
C TYR A 120 -18.11 12.04 -13.69
N GLN A 121 -18.36 12.55 -12.50
CA GLN A 121 -18.27 13.98 -12.19
C GLN A 121 -17.15 14.20 -11.18
N PHE A 122 -16.28 15.16 -11.44
CA PHE A 122 -15.26 15.59 -10.49
C PHE A 122 -15.92 16.50 -9.41
N SER A 123 -16.66 15.87 -8.50
CA SER A 123 -17.46 16.54 -7.48
C SER A 123 -17.40 15.77 -6.15
N PRO A 124 -17.40 16.48 -5.00
CA PRO A 124 -17.52 15.84 -3.69
C PRO A 124 -18.81 15.00 -3.49
N THR A 125 -19.85 15.29 -4.27
CA THR A 125 -21.13 14.57 -4.24
C THR A 125 -21.15 13.31 -5.12
N PHE A 126 -20.11 13.07 -5.92
CA PHE A 126 -20.03 11.87 -6.74
C PHE A 126 -19.71 10.65 -5.88
N ILE A 127 -20.66 9.74 -5.77
CA ILE A 127 -20.56 8.52 -4.92
C ILE A 127 -19.98 7.30 -5.65
N GLY A 128 -19.67 7.42 -6.97
CA GLY A 128 -19.16 6.34 -7.81
C GLY A 128 -20.25 5.52 -8.51
N LEU A 129 -19.81 4.67 -9.42
CA LEU A 129 -20.67 3.83 -10.25
C LEU A 129 -20.81 2.39 -9.72
N GLY A 130 -20.03 2.03 -8.69
CA GLY A 130 -19.95 0.66 -8.15
C GLY A 130 -18.73 -0.10 -8.65
N PHE A 131 -18.43 -1.20 -7.96
CA PHE A 131 -17.32 -2.08 -8.32
C PHE A 131 -17.50 -2.66 -9.72
N GLU A 132 -16.38 -2.86 -10.45
CA GLU A 132 -16.31 -3.38 -11.82
C GLU A 132 -16.99 -2.48 -12.88
N ALA A 133 -17.55 -1.32 -12.51
CA ALA A 133 -18.19 -0.42 -13.45
C ALA A 133 -17.26 0.05 -14.57
N VAL A 134 -15.96 0.25 -14.23
CA VAL A 134 -14.94 0.63 -15.23
C VAL A 134 -14.68 -0.50 -16.21
N ASP A 135 -14.59 -1.73 -15.75
CA ASP A 135 -14.32 -2.88 -16.62
C ASP A 135 -15.53 -3.15 -17.54
N ALA A 136 -16.75 -3.04 -17.03
CA ALA A 136 -17.97 -3.12 -17.82
C ALA A 136 -18.05 -1.99 -18.87
N MET A 137 -17.67 -0.77 -18.49
CA MET A 137 -17.63 0.38 -19.39
C MET A 137 -16.62 0.17 -20.53
N VAL A 138 -15.40 -0.27 -20.25
CA VAL A 138 -14.37 -0.55 -21.24
C VAL A 138 -14.82 -1.69 -22.18
N THR A 139 -15.41 -2.74 -21.63
CA THR A 139 -16.00 -3.83 -22.44
C THR A 139 -17.06 -3.29 -23.38
N ARG A 140 -17.93 -2.40 -22.90
CA ARG A 140 -18.94 -1.76 -23.73
C ARG A 140 -18.35 -0.91 -24.84
N PHE A 141 -17.27 -0.15 -24.59
CA PHE A 141 -16.57 0.61 -25.64
C PHE A 141 -16.04 -0.30 -26.76
N TYR A 142 -15.52 -1.47 -26.39
CA TYR A 142 -15.08 -2.48 -27.36
C TYR A 142 -16.25 -3.04 -28.17
N GLU A 143 -17.35 -3.44 -27.53
CA GLU A 143 -18.54 -4.00 -28.19
C GLU A 143 -19.16 -3.06 -29.23
N ILE A 144 -19.14 -1.76 -29.00
CA ILE A 144 -19.67 -0.74 -29.91
C ILE A 144 -18.63 -0.17 -30.88
N GLY A 145 -17.42 -0.74 -30.90
CA GLY A 145 -16.37 -0.38 -31.86
C GLY A 145 -15.68 0.96 -31.59
N LEU A 146 -15.76 1.51 -30.38
CA LEU A 146 -15.01 2.73 -30.02
C LEU A 146 -13.51 2.46 -29.73
N ILE A 147 -13.17 1.24 -29.37
CA ILE A 147 -11.81 0.76 -29.16
C ILE A 147 -11.64 -0.62 -29.81
N ASP A 148 -10.46 -0.90 -30.34
CA ASP A 148 -10.18 -2.16 -31.06
C ASP A 148 -9.98 -3.36 -30.10
N VAL A 149 -9.60 -3.10 -28.84
CA VAL A 149 -9.35 -4.12 -27.81
C VAL A 149 -9.82 -3.58 -26.46
N ALA A 150 -10.44 -4.43 -25.67
CA ALA A 150 -10.85 -4.11 -24.30
C ALA A 150 -9.61 -4.05 -23.36
N TYR A 151 -8.88 -2.95 -23.42
CA TYR A 151 -7.75 -2.71 -22.50
C TYR A 151 -8.25 -2.19 -21.15
N PRO A 152 -7.63 -2.59 -20.05
CA PRO A 152 -7.84 -1.92 -18.76
C PRO A 152 -7.56 -0.40 -18.87
N LEU A 153 -8.16 0.37 -17.99
CA LEU A 153 -8.02 1.85 -17.99
C LEU A 153 -6.58 2.34 -17.82
N HIS A 154 -5.67 1.47 -17.31
CA HIS A 154 -4.27 1.78 -17.00
C HIS A 154 -4.08 3.04 -16.16
N ASN A 155 -4.97 3.23 -15.19
CA ASN A 155 -4.98 4.34 -14.25
C ASN A 155 -5.81 3.94 -13.03
N ASP A 156 -5.14 3.40 -12.01
CA ASP A 156 -5.80 2.91 -10.81
C ASP A 156 -6.53 4.01 -10.04
N ILE A 157 -5.96 5.21 -10.00
CA ILE A 157 -6.55 6.34 -9.27
C ILE A 157 -7.87 6.76 -9.92
N LEU A 158 -7.91 6.82 -11.26
CA LEU A 158 -9.14 7.12 -11.99
C LEU A 158 -10.16 5.98 -11.82
N LYS A 159 -9.72 4.72 -11.89
CA LYS A 159 -10.59 3.55 -11.68
C LYS A 159 -11.23 3.58 -10.29
N VAL A 160 -10.43 3.76 -9.23
CA VAL A 160 -10.95 3.86 -7.85
C VAL A 160 -11.92 5.03 -7.72
N PHE A 161 -11.62 6.18 -8.33
CA PHE A 161 -12.52 7.33 -8.28
C PHE A 161 -13.84 7.07 -9.01
N VAL A 162 -13.79 6.51 -10.22
CA VAL A 162 -15.01 6.22 -11.00
C VAL A 162 -15.89 5.18 -10.30
N GLU A 163 -15.27 4.15 -9.72
CA GLU A 163 -16.00 3.06 -9.07
C GLU A 163 -16.51 3.41 -7.67
N LEU A 164 -15.70 4.08 -6.84
CA LEU A 164 -16.01 4.34 -5.44
C LEU A 164 -16.40 5.81 -5.15
N GLY A 165 -16.27 6.67 -6.13
CA GLY A 165 -16.57 8.09 -6.00
C GLY A 165 -15.58 8.86 -5.12
N PHE A 166 -15.93 10.12 -4.83
CA PHE A 166 -15.15 10.99 -3.96
C PHE A 166 -14.94 10.41 -2.55
N PRO A 167 -15.99 9.97 -1.82
CA PRO A 167 -15.81 9.44 -0.48
C PRO A 167 -14.99 8.15 -0.46
N GLY A 168 -15.17 7.29 -1.46
CA GLY A 168 -14.43 6.04 -1.55
C GLY A 168 -12.94 6.27 -1.82
N LEU A 169 -12.58 7.19 -2.72
CA LEU A 169 -11.18 7.56 -2.96
C LEU A 169 -10.55 8.21 -1.71
N CYS A 170 -11.29 9.11 -1.02
CA CYS A 170 -10.83 9.69 0.25
C CYS A 170 -10.53 8.60 1.29
N PHE A 171 -11.44 7.65 1.47
CA PHE A 171 -11.26 6.54 2.40
C PHE A 171 -10.07 5.66 2.00
N TRP A 172 -9.96 5.28 0.72
CA TRP A 172 -8.87 4.46 0.19
C TRP A 172 -7.50 5.12 0.41
N CYS A 173 -7.40 6.43 0.07
CA CYS A 173 -6.19 7.21 0.31
C CYS A 173 -5.86 7.34 1.80
N ALA A 174 -6.82 7.72 2.63
CA ALA A 174 -6.62 7.87 4.07
C ALA A 174 -6.19 6.55 4.71
N PHE A 175 -6.83 5.46 4.34
CA PHE A 175 -6.53 4.13 4.89
C PHE A 175 -5.10 3.68 4.54
N LEU A 176 -4.73 3.70 3.26
CA LEU A 176 -3.42 3.20 2.83
C LEU A 176 -2.26 4.14 3.19
N TYR A 177 -2.47 5.46 3.15
CA TYR A 177 -1.36 6.42 3.23
C TYR A 177 -1.24 7.12 4.59
N LEU A 178 -2.28 7.09 5.42
CA LEU A 178 -2.27 7.75 6.73
C LEU A 178 -2.55 6.76 7.87
N ILE A 179 -3.64 6.00 7.81
CA ILE A 179 -4.08 5.14 8.92
C ILE A 179 -3.15 3.94 9.08
N LEU A 180 -2.89 3.17 8.02
CA LEU A 180 -2.03 1.99 8.10
C LEU A 180 -0.58 2.33 8.48
N PRO A 181 0.11 3.32 7.86
CA PRO A 181 1.46 3.67 8.30
C PRO A 181 1.51 4.17 9.74
N TRP A 182 0.51 4.98 10.17
CA TRP A 182 0.40 5.39 11.57
C TRP A 182 0.28 4.18 12.50
N PHE A 183 -0.60 3.22 12.18
CA PHE A 183 -0.76 1.97 12.94
C PHE A 183 0.55 1.18 13.03
N TRP A 184 1.27 0.99 11.91
CA TRP A 184 2.53 0.27 11.88
C TRP A 184 3.61 0.95 12.71
N ILE A 185 3.71 2.29 12.62
CA ILE A 185 4.65 3.08 13.42
C ILE A 185 4.34 2.90 14.93
N LYS A 186 3.08 3.05 15.31
CA LYS A 186 2.67 2.96 16.72
C LYS A 186 2.85 1.56 17.31
N ARG A 187 2.59 0.53 16.53
CA ARG A 187 2.63 -0.87 16.98
C ARG A 187 4.03 -1.47 16.95
N TYR A 188 4.82 -1.15 15.92
CA TYR A 188 6.10 -1.82 15.63
C TYR A 188 7.28 -0.86 15.47
N GLY A 189 7.05 0.43 15.63
CA GLY A 189 8.08 1.46 15.50
C GLY A 189 8.30 1.98 14.08
N PRO A 190 9.16 3.02 13.92
CA PRO A 190 9.33 3.71 12.64
C PRO A 190 9.92 2.83 11.53
N GLU A 191 10.71 1.79 11.85
CA GLU A 191 11.25 0.87 10.83
C GLU A 191 10.13 0.09 10.10
N ALA A 192 9.04 -0.23 10.80
CA ALA A 192 7.86 -0.83 10.17
C ALA A 192 7.17 0.12 9.18
N GLY A 193 7.10 1.41 9.53
CA GLY A 193 6.62 2.44 8.62
C GLY A 193 7.52 2.65 7.40
N ILE A 194 8.85 2.56 7.58
CA ILE A 194 9.82 2.62 6.47
C ILE A 194 9.62 1.42 5.53
N LEU A 195 9.50 0.21 6.07
CA LEU A 195 9.24 -1.00 5.28
C LEU A 195 7.91 -0.87 4.51
N TYR A 196 6.87 -0.38 5.17
CA TYR A 196 5.58 -0.17 4.55
C TYR A 196 5.68 0.74 3.31
N PHE A 197 6.29 1.91 3.45
CA PHE A 197 6.46 2.83 2.31
C PHE A 197 7.52 2.38 1.31
N ALA A 198 8.50 1.57 1.71
CA ALA A 198 9.42 0.96 0.76
C ALA A 198 8.69 0.10 -0.28
N ILE A 199 7.58 -0.51 0.12
CA ILE A 199 6.73 -1.34 -0.75
C ILE A 199 5.65 -0.47 -1.43
N LEU A 200 5.03 0.44 -0.69
CA LEU A 200 3.93 1.25 -1.22
C LEU A 200 4.39 2.31 -2.23
N ASN A 201 5.57 2.92 -2.06
CA ASN A 201 6.06 3.96 -2.98
C ASN A 201 6.19 3.50 -4.44
N PRO A 202 6.87 2.36 -4.76
CA PRO A 202 6.93 1.90 -6.14
C PRO A 202 5.55 1.56 -6.70
N LEU A 203 4.66 0.98 -5.90
CA LEU A 203 3.28 0.70 -6.33
C LEU A 203 2.49 1.99 -6.57
N SER A 204 2.65 3.01 -5.71
CA SER A 204 1.98 4.31 -5.87
C SER A 204 2.35 5.00 -7.16
N MET A 205 3.62 4.91 -7.59
CA MET A 205 4.04 5.43 -8.89
C MET A 205 3.38 4.68 -10.05
N THR A 206 3.22 3.37 -9.91
CA THR A 206 2.58 2.56 -10.95
C THR A 206 1.07 2.74 -11.01
N TYR A 207 0.39 3.12 -9.92
CA TYR A 207 -1.04 3.45 -9.92
C TYR A 207 -1.42 4.60 -10.86
N LEU A 208 -0.45 5.46 -11.19
CA LEU A 208 -0.67 6.57 -12.12
C LEU A 208 -0.70 6.12 -13.59
N THR A 209 -0.11 4.97 -13.92
CA THR A 209 0.16 4.57 -15.30
C THR A 209 -0.14 3.12 -15.62
N ASP A 210 -0.56 2.32 -14.65
CA ASP A 210 -0.85 0.89 -14.83
C ASP A 210 -2.03 0.47 -13.91
N ASN A 211 -2.37 -0.83 -13.85
CA ASN A 211 -3.45 -1.37 -13.02
C ASN A 211 -2.92 -2.20 -11.84
N THR A 212 -1.84 -1.75 -11.22
CA THR A 212 -1.14 -2.53 -10.18
C THR A 212 -1.91 -2.67 -8.88
N ALA A 213 -2.84 -1.75 -8.58
CA ALA A 213 -3.73 -1.87 -7.42
C ALA A 213 -4.68 -3.07 -7.52
N PHE A 214 -4.97 -3.53 -8.74
CA PHE A 214 -5.87 -4.64 -9.01
C PHE A 214 -5.14 -5.94 -9.39
N TYR A 215 -3.83 -5.91 -9.55
CA TYR A 215 -3.05 -7.11 -9.80
C TYR A 215 -2.90 -7.96 -8.54
N PHE A 216 -3.22 -9.24 -8.67
CA PHE A 216 -3.17 -10.19 -7.55
C PHE A 216 -1.82 -10.18 -6.82
N TRP A 217 -0.72 -10.24 -7.56
CA TRP A 217 0.63 -10.27 -6.99
C TRP A 217 1.03 -8.98 -6.29
N CYS A 218 0.58 -7.82 -6.80
CA CYS A 218 0.82 -6.54 -6.15
C CYS A 218 0.03 -6.41 -4.85
N THR A 219 -1.24 -6.81 -4.87
CA THR A 219 -2.08 -6.83 -3.67
C THR A 219 -1.61 -7.87 -2.65
N MET A 220 -1.10 -9.02 -3.09
CA MET A 220 -0.45 -10.02 -2.21
C MET A 220 0.79 -9.42 -1.55
N GLY A 221 1.66 -8.72 -2.30
CA GLY A 221 2.82 -8.02 -1.75
C GLY A 221 2.44 -7.09 -0.60
N LEU A 222 1.41 -6.25 -0.80
CA LEU A 222 0.89 -5.37 0.25
C LEU A 222 0.37 -6.14 1.48
N ARG A 223 -0.30 -7.29 1.28
CA ARG A 223 -0.80 -8.14 2.38
C ARG A 223 0.32 -8.89 3.11
N MET A 224 1.42 -9.19 2.44
CA MET A 224 2.59 -9.83 3.05
C MET A 224 3.38 -8.88 3.95
N ILE A 225 3.23 -7.55 3.81
CA ILE A 225 3.89 -6.56 4.68
C ILE A 225 3.56 -6.81 6.15
N PRO A 226 2.28 -6.95 6.56
CA PRO A 226 1.93 -7.24 7.94
C PRO A 226 2.62 -8.51 8.48
N LEU A 227 2.65 -9.57 7.67
CA LEU A 227 3.32 -10.82 8.05
C LEU A 227 4.82 -10.63 8.21
N ALA A 228 5.48 -9.93 7.28
CA ALA A 228 6.89 -9.62 7.37
C ALA A 228 7.20 -8.77 8.61
N VAL A 229 6.38 -7.75 8.89
CA VAL A 229 6.53 -6.91 10.07
C VAL A 229 6.31 -7.72 11.36
N CYS A 230 5.28 -8.55 11.43
CA CYS A 230 5.02 -9.39 12.61
C CYS A 230 6.14 -10.42 12.85
N CYS A 231 6.74 -10.96 11.79
CA CYS A 231 7.82 -11.95 11.92
C CYS A 231 9.17 -11.32 12.33
N PHE A 232 9.44 -10.07 11.93
CA PHE A 232 10.77 -9.46 12.06
C PHE A 232 10.83 -8.26 13.00
N ALA A 233 9.72 -7.59 13.27
CA ALA A 233 9.68 -6.49 14.22
C ALA A 233 9.38 -7.02 15.62
N LYS A 234 10.32 -6.85 16.55
CA LYS A 234 10.00 -7.01 17.97
C LYS A 234 8.98 -5.93 18.33
N PRO A 235 7.80 -6.30 18.88
CA PRO A 235 6.84 -5.31 19.31
C PRO A 235 7.54 -4.35 20.27
N THR A 236 7.37 -3.04 20.07
CA THR A 236 7.81 -2.05 21.05
C THR A 236 7.14 -2.44 22.36
N LYS A 237 7.95 -2.70 23.39
CA LYS A 237 7.43 -2.98 24.74
C LYS A 237 6.55 -1.80 25.10
N ASP A 238 5.27 -2.06 25.27
CA ASP A 238 4.34 -1.06 25.80
C ASP A 238 4.80 -0.74 27.23
N PRO A 239 5.30 0.47 27.53
CA PRO A 239 5.78 0.78 28.89
C PRO A 239 4.63 0.86 29.90
N ALA A 240 3.38 0.72 29.48
CA ALA A 240 2.20 1.01 30.27
C ALA A 240 1.34 -0.19 30.68
N VAL A 241 1.63 -1.40 30.22
CA VAL A 241 0.95 -2.58 30.74
C VAL A 241 1.87 -3.22 31.79
N PRO A 242 1.60 -3.03 33.08
CA PRO A 242 2.29 -3.82 34.10
C PRO A 242 2.06 -5.29 33.71
N LYS A 243 3.15 -6.06 33.57
CA LYS A 243 3.00 -7.51 33.53
C LYS A 243 2.26 -7.89 34.81
N GLN A 244 0.94 -8.06 34.71
CA GLN A 244 0.25 -8.87 35.69
C GLN A 244 0.85 -10.26 35.55
N THR A 245 1.92 -10.50 36.29
CA THR A 245 2.36 -11.85 36.56
C THR A 245 1.18 -12.50 37.27
N TRP A 246 0.41 -13.28 36.50
CA TRP A 246 -0.61 -14.12 37.05
C TRP A 246 0.09 -14.98 38.13
N GLN A 247 -0.09 -14.63 39.38
CA GLN A 247 0.29 -15.49 40.47
C GLN A 247 -0.94 -16.33 40.82
N PRO A 248 -0.79 -17.66 40.79
CA PRO A 248 -1.90 -18.48 41.23
C PRO A 248 -2.32 -18.04 42.64
N PRO A 249 -3.63 -17.88 42.91
CA PRO A 249 -4.11 -17.44 44.19
C PRO A 249 -3.56 -18.37 45.28
N SER A 250 -3.12 -17.80 46.38
CA SER A 250 -2.60 -18.60 47.49
C SER A 250 -3.68 -19.58 47.97
N ALA A 251 -3.26 -20.71 48.52
CA ALA A 251 -4.20 -21.70 49.08
C ALA A 251 -5.20 -21.09 50.08
N GLN A 252 -4.79 -20.06 50.81
CA GLN A 252 -5.65 -19.31 51.73
C GLN A 252 -6.69 -18.45 51.00
N GLU A 253 -6.35 -17.91 49.84
CA GLU A 253 -7.27 -17.10 49.05
C GLU A 253 -8.30 -17.95 48.31
N VAL A 254 -7.91 -19.13 47.84
CA VAL A 254 -8.81 -20.16 47.31
C VAL A 254 -9.80 -20.61 48.37
N GLN A 255 -9.33 -20.90 49.60
CA GLN A 255 -10.20 -21.30 50.68
C GLN A 255 -11.17 -20.18 51.10
N ARG A 256 -10.73 -18.91 51.11
CA ARG A 256 -11.64 -17.76 51.37
C ARG A 256 -12.74 -17.65 50.30
N ARG A 257 -12.43 -17.79 49.04
CA ARG A 257 -13.41 -17.76 47.95
C ARG A 257 -14.40 -18.92 48.04
N ILE A 258 -13.94 -20.11 48.36
CA ILE A 258 -14.81 -21.27 48.58
C ILE A 258 -15.76 -21.04 49.76
N ARG A 259 -15.25 -20.55 50.86
CA ARG A 259 -16.11 -20.27 52.04
C ARG A 259 -17.11 -19.13 51.79
N ALA A 260 -16.77 -18.13 50.96
CA ALA A 260 -17.70 -17.07 50.57
C ALA A 260 -18.83 -17.63 49.70
N GLN A 261 -18.54 -18.48 48.73
CA GLN A 261 -19.58 -19.13 47.90
C GLN A 261 -20.53 -20.03 48.69
N TYR A 262 -20.02 -20.76 49.68
CA TYR A 262 -20.89 -21.58 50.55
C TYR A 262 -21.77 -20.74 51.48
N ARG A 263 -21.31 -19.55 51.95
CA ARG A 263 -22.15 -18.65 52.71
C ARG A 263 -23.27 -17.98 51.91
N GLU A 264 -23.04 -17.67 50.64
CA GLU A 264 -24.07 -17.15 49.77
C GLU A 264 -25.15 -18.20 49.44
N LYS A 265 -24.77 -19.45 49.17
CA LYS A 265 -25.72 -20.54 48.93
C LYS A 265 -26.55 -20.90 50.17
N GLY A 266 -26.03 -20.74 51.36
CA GLY A 266 -26.77 -21.02 52.60
C GLY A 266 -27.69 -19.87 53.09
N ARG A 267 -27.70 -18.73 52.38
CA ARG A 267 -28.63 -17.61 52.60
C ARG A 267 -29.81 -17.57 51.65
N SER A 268 -29.80 -18.38 50.59
CA SER A 268 -30.83 -18.48 49.56
C SER A 268 -31.70 -19.73 49.67
N SER A 269 -31.53 -20.54 50.72
CA SER A 269 -32.37 -21.62 51.15
C SER A 269 -33.06 -21.24 52.53
#